data_0e3f7e98b282cbb1cfeb42d8767dd643
#
_entry.id   0e3f7e98b282cbb1cfeb42d8767dd643
#
_cell.length_a   1.000
_cell.length_b   1.000
_cell.length_c   1.000
_cell.angle_alpha   90.00
_cell.angle_beta   90.00
_cell.angle_gamma   90.00
#
_symmetry.space_group_name_H-M   'P 1'
#
loop_
_entity.id
_entity.type
_entity.pdbx_description
1 polymer ?
#
loop_
_entity_poly.entity_id
_entity_poly.type
_entity_poly.pdbx_seq_one_letter_code
_entity_poly.pdbx_strand_id
1 'polypeptide(L)'
;MSDTRKKEIIMATLELAANKGLGNVSMNMIADKVGIKKPSLYNHFKSKDELVEEMYQFLREEAKKNAHIGPIDYTSLFQGKTALDVLRLTVGGYFHMNQQEHMFNFYKVIYSERSLSPMAAKIVVEETEKMINATKQLFYAMQVHQLLHFNDPDMTALSFAMTVHGLMDYTFDQTNAGNEASNKLDDYLKWFCKENEVK
;
A
#
# COMPACT_ATOMS: atom_id res chain seq x y z
N MET A 1 -17.43 -3.69 -23.94
CA MET A 1 -18.43 -2.78 -23.33
C MET A 1 -18.81 -3.19 -21.88
N SER A 2 -19.06 -4.47 -21.58
CA SER A 2 -19.39 -4.92 -20.20
C SER A 2 -18.26 -4.66 -19.19
N ASP A 3 -17.00 -4.87 -19.57
CA ASP A 3 -15.84 -4.78 -18.70
C ASP A 3 -15.50 -3.32 -18.29
N THR A 4 -15.64 -2.38 -19.22
CA THR A 4 -15.42 -0.95 -18.95
C THR A 4 -16.45 -0.42 -17.94
N ARG A 5 -17.71 -0.82 -18.07
CA ARG A 5 -18.77 -0.39 -17.15
C ARG A 5 -18.60 -0.98 -15.75
N LYS A 6 -18.20 -2.25 -15.65
CA LYS A 6 -17.85 -2.85 -14.34
C LYS A 6 -16.73 -2.08 -13.65
N LYS A 7 -15.67 -1.73 -14.38
CA LYS A 7 -14.58 -0.91 -13.87
C LYS A 7 -15.06 0.45 -13.35
N GLU A 8 -15.87 1.15 -14.10
CA GLU A 8 -16.47 2.44 -13.69
C GLU A 8 -17.25 2.32 -12.37
N ILE A 9 -18.08 1.27 -12.25
CA ILE A 9 -18.86 1.00 -11.04
C ILE A 9 -17.94 0.72 -9.84
N ILE A 10 -16.90 -0.11 -10.03
CA ILE A 10 -15.89 -0.42 -9.00
C ILE A 10 -15.19 0.85 -8.53
N MET A 11 -14.71 1.68 -9.45
CA MET A 11 -13.99 2.91 -9.10
C MET A 11 -14.88 3.93 -8.40
N ALA A 12 -16.15 4.08 -8.84
CA ALA A 12 -17.12 4.93 -8.15
C ALA A 12 -17.43 4.43 -6.73
N THR A 13 -17.50 3.10 -6.55
CA THR A 13 -17.70 2.47 -5.24
C THR A 13 -16.50 2.75 -4.32
N LEU A 14 -15.30 2.57 -4.83
CA LEU A 14 -14.07 2.85 -4.10
C LEU A 14 -14.00 4.29 -3.61
N GLU A 15 -14.26 5.25 -4.49
CA GLU A 15 -14.26 6.68 -4.15
C GLU A 15 -15.31 7.02 -3.08
N LEU A 16 -16.53 6.49 -3.22
CA LEU A 16 -17.59 6.68 -2.23
C LEU A 16 -17.19 6.07 -0.87
N ALA A 17 -16.64 4.84 -0.89
CA ALA A 17 -16.22 4.14 0.32
C ALA A 17 -15.06 4.86 1.04
N ALA A 18 -14.08 5.36 0.29
CA ALA A 18 -12.95 6.11 0.84
C ALA A 18 -13.37 7.45 1.49
N ASN A 19 -14.45 8.06 0.98
CA ASN A 19 -14.91 9.37 1.48
C ASN A 19 -15.98 9.27 2.60
N LYS A 20 -16.77 8.19 2.61
CA LYS A 20 -17.94 8.08 3.51
C LYS A 20 -17.89 6.88 4.46
N GLY A 21 -16.88 6.01 4.29
CA GLY A 21 -16.86 4.67 4.89
C GLY A 21 -17.76 3.70 4.13
N LEU A 22 -17.31 2.47 3.96
CA LEU A 22 -17.99 1.44 3.17
C LEU A 22 -19.41 1.14 3.71
N GLY A 23 -19.58 1.15 5.04
CA GLY A 23 -20.88 0.93 5.69
C GLY A 23 -21.97 1.91 5.24
N ASN A 24 -21.59 3.16 4.97
CA ASN A 24 -22.51 4.23 4.57
C ASN A 24 -22.77 4.32 3.06
N VAL A 25 -22.13 3.49 2.25
CA VAL A 25 -22.34 3.46 0.79
C VAL A 25 -23.49 2.53 0.43
N SER A 26 -24.47 3.03 -0.34
CA SER A 26 -25.61 2.24 -0.85
C SER A 26 -25.52 2.03 -2.36
N MET A 27 -26.20 0.99 -2.84
CA MET A 27 -26.31 0.72 -4.30
C MET A 27 -26.95 1.90 -5.05
N ASN A 28 -27.86 2.66 -4.41
CA ASN A 28 -28.42 3.86 -5.03
C ASN A 28 -27.36 4.93 -5.24
N MET A 29 -26.54 5.22 -4.21
CA MET A 29 -25.47 6.22 -4.30
C MET A 29 -24.44 5.86 -5.38
N ILE A 30 -24.15 4.56 -5.54
CA ILE A 30 -23.26 4.07 -6.59
C ILE A 30 -23.89 4.29 -7.98
N ALA A 31 -25.15 3.90 -8.14
CA ALA A 31 -25.89 4.08 -9.40
C ALA A 31 -25.97 5.56 -9.82
N ASP A 32 -26.29 6.44 -8.87
CA ASP A 32 -26.36 7.88 -9.09
C ASP A 32 -24.99 8.46 -9.50
N LYS A 33 -23.89 8.03 -8.81
CA LYS A 33 -22.55 8.49 -9.12
C LYS A 33 -22.06 8.06 -10.52
N VAL A 34 -22.45 6.85 -10.96
CA VAL A 34 -22.11 6.32 -12.30
C VAL A 34 -23.06 6.84 -13.38
N GLY A 35 -24.17 7.48 -12.99
CA GLY A 35 -25.18 7.98 -13.92
C GLY A 35 -26.03 6.87 -14.56
N ILE A 36 -26.30 5.80 -13.83
CA ILE A 36 -27.14 4.68 -14.30
C ILE A 36 -28.36 4.45 -13.39
N LYS A 37 -29.37 3.79 -13.91
CA LYS A 37 -30.51 3.38 -13.08
C LYS A 37 -30.14 2.20 -12.19
N LYS A 38 -30.68 2.14 -10.96
CA LYS A 38 -30.48 1.03 -10.02
C LYS A 38 -30.65 -0.37 -10.62
N PRO A 39 -31.68 -0.67 -11.44
CA PRO A 39 -31.80 -1.97 -12.10
C PRO A 39 -30.60 -2.30 -13.00
N SER A 40 -30.03 -1.30 -13.69
CA SER A 40 -28.83 -1.50 -14.52
C SER A 40 -27.60 -1.88 -13.69
N LEU A 41 -27.47 -1.32 -12.48
CA LEU A 41 -26.42 -1.69 -11.56
C LEU A 41 -26.54 -3.16 -11.13
N TYR A 42 -27.75 -3.60 -10.81
CA TYR A 42 -28.03 -5.01 -10.44
C TYR A 42 -27.82 -6.01 -11.59
N ASN A 43 -27.79 -5.57 -12.85
CA ASN A 43 -27.38 -6.42 -13.98
C ASN A 43 -25.88 -6.73 -13.97
N HIS A 44 -25.07 -5.89 -13.29
CA HIS A 44 -23.61 -6.05 -13.17
C HIS A 44 -23.21 -6.75 -11.86
N PHE A 45 -23.88 -6.43 -10.74
CA PHE A 45 -23.57 -6.93 -9.40
C PHE A 45 -24.86 -7.21 -8.64
N LYS A 46 -25.06 -8.45 -8.23
CA LYS A 46 -26.31 -8.90 -7.57
C LYS A 46 -26.52 -8.32 -6.18
N SER A 47 -25.42 -7.93 -5.52
CA SER A 47 -25.43 -7.34 -4.17
C SER A 47 -24.30 -6.35 -3.99
N LYS A 48 -24.35 -5.57 -2.91
CA LYS A 48 -23.23 -4.72 -2.47
C LYS A 48 -22.02 -5.57 -2.09
N ASP A 49 -22.23 -6.71 -1.44
CA ASP A 49 -21.14 -7.59 -0.99
C ASP A 49 -20.38 -8.17 -2.19
N GLU A 50 -21.08 -8.63 -3.24
CA GLU A 50 -20.46 -9.08 -4.49
C GLU A 50 -19.64 -7.95 -5.15
N LEU A 51 -20.19 -6.73 -5.19
CA LEU A 51 -19.48 -5.57 -5.73
C LEU A 51 -18.23 -5.24 -4.93
N VAL A 52 -18.28 -5.29 -3.61
CA VAL A 52 -17.13 -5.04 -2.73
C VAL A 52 -16.07 -6.12 -2.90
N GLU A 53 -16.47 -7.38 -3.01
CA GLU A 53 -15.54 -8.48 -3.26
C GLU A 53 -14.84 -8.33 -4.61
N GLU A 54 -15.58 -8.06 -5.69
CA GLU A 54 -15.00 -7.80 -7.02
C GLU A 54 -14.12 -6.53 -7.01
N MET A 55 -14.47 -5.49 -6.25
CA MET A 55 -13.65 -4.29 -6.08
C MET A 55 -12.29 -4.63 -5.43
N TYR A 56 -12.29 -5.41 -4.37
CA TYR A 56 -11.03 -5.83 -3.71
C TYR A 56 -10.16 -6.69 -4.65
N GLN A 57 -10.76 -7.63 -5.36
CA GLN A 57 -10.06 -8.47 -6.33
C GLN A 57 -9.46 -7.64 -7.46
N PHE A 58 -10.26 -6.74 -8.06
CA PHE A 58 -9.83 -5.87 -9.15
C PHE A 58 -8.62 -5.00 -8.73
N LEU A 59 -8.70 -4.34 -7.56
CA LEU A 59 -7.63 -3.46 -7.08
C LEU A 59 -6.35 -4.22 -6.71
N ARG A 60 -6.47 -5.45 -6.21
CA ARG A 60 -5.32 -6.33 -5.99
C ARG A 60 -4.62 -6.73 -7.30
N GLU A 61 -5.39 -7.03 -8.35
CA GLU A 61 -4.82 -7.33 -9.66
C GLU A 61 -4.16 -6.09 -10.31
N GLU A 62 -4.74 -4.91 -10.16
CA GLU A 62 -4.12 -3.65 -10.58
C GLU A 62 -2.80 -3.38 -9.80
N ALA A 63 -2.80 -3.58 -8.50
CA ALA A 63 -1.58 -3.46 -7.68
C ALA A 63 -0.48 -4.43 -8.13
N LYS A 64 -0.83 -5.69 -8.44
CA LYS A 64 0.13 -6.67 -8.97
C LYS A 64 0.69 -6.28 -10.34
N LYS A 65 -0.13 -5.75 -11.25
CA LYS A 65 0.31 -5.30 -12.58
C LYS A 65 1.29 -4.12 -12.49
N ASN A 66 1.09 -3.24 -11.52
CA ASN A 66 1.93 -2.07 -11.28
C ASN A 66 3.19 -2.41 -10.43
N ALA A 67 3.19 -3.55 -9.74
CA ALA A 67 4.38 -4.06 -9.07
C ALA A 67 5.39 -4.53 -10.12
N HIS A 68 6.65 -4.15 -9.94
CA HIS A 68 7.74 -4.62 -10.80
C HIS A 68 7.88 -6.13 -10.65
N ILE A 69 7.38 -6.90 -11.64
CA ILE A 69 7.42 -8.37 -11.63
C ILE A 69 8.72 -8.82 -12.31
N GLY A 70 9.84 -8.62 -11.65
CA GLY A 70 11.14 -9.10 -12.12
C GLY A 70 12.15 -9.20 -10.98
N PRO A 71 13.22 -9.97 -11.13
CA PRO A 71 14.30 -9.95 -10.17
C PRO A 71 14.89 -8.55 -10.10
N ILE A 72 15.02 -8.01 -8.89
CA ILE A 72 15.64 -6.70 -8.68
C ILE A 72 17.14 -6.84 -8.94
N ASP A 73 17.68 -6.06 -9.86
CA ASP A 73 19.12 -5.93 -10.04
C ASP A 73 19.68 -5.01 -8.94
N TYR A 74 20.05 -5.61 -7.83
CA TYR A 74 20.62 -4.91 -6.68
C TYR A 74 21.95 -4.24 -7.01
N THR A 75 22.73 -4.78 -7.95
CA THR A 75 24.00 -4.17 -8.36
C THR A 75 23.76 -2.80 -8.99
N SER A 76 22.84 -2.71 -9.95
CA SER A 76 22.45 -1.43 -10.55
C SER A 76 21.75 -0.52 -9.52
N LEU A 77 20.93 -1.07 -8.64
CA LEU A 77 20.23 -0.30 -7.60
C LEU A 77 21.22 0.40 -6.65
N PHE A 78 22.31 -0.27 -6.29
CA PHE A 78 23.30 0.23 -5.31
C PHE A 78 24.41 1.08 -5.93
N GLN A 79 24.58 1.03 -7.23
CA GLN A 79 25.68 1.71 -7.91
C GLN A 79 25.72 3.22 -7.59
N GLY A 80 26.81 3.66 -6.98
CA GLY A 80 27.07 5.08 -6.65
C GLY A 80 26.16 5.66 -5.55
N LYS A 81 25.50 4.82 -4.77
CA LYS A 81 24.58 5.25 -3.70
C LYS A 81 25.06 4.80 -2.32
N THR A 82 24.83 5.63 -1.33
CA THR A 82 24.95 5.26 0.08
C THR A 82 23.79 4.37 0.52
N ALA A 83 23.93 3.68 1.65
CA ALA A 83 22.85 2.92 2.27
C ALA A 83 21.60 3.80 2.50
N LEU A 84 21.79 5.04 2.94
CA LEU A 84 20.70 5.99 3.17
C LEU A 84 19.99 6.36 1.86
N ASP A 85 20.72 6.56 0.76
CA ASP A 85 20.13 6.87 -0.54
C ASP A 85 19.26 5.70 -1.04
N VAL A 86 19.73 4.46 -0.85
CA VAL A 86 18.98 3.26 -1.21
C VAL A 86 17.69 3.14 -0.38
N LEU A 87 17.78 3.33 0.94
CA LEU A 87 16.60 3.25 1.81
C LEU A 87 15.60 4.37 1.50
N ARG A 88 16.05 5.60 1.26
CA ARG A 88 15.18 6.71 0.83
C ARG A 88 14.48 6.41 -0.50
N LEU A 89 15.22 5.87 -1.46
CA LEU A 89 14.67 5.53 -2.77
C LEU A 89 13.60 4.42 -2.67
N THR A 90 13.88 3.35 -1.93
CA THR A 90 12.98 2.21 -1.82
C THR A 90 11.73 2.54 -0.99
N VAL A 91 11.90 3.20 0.15
CA VAL A 91 10.79 3.65 1.01
C VAL A 91 9.97 4.75 0.31
N GLY A 92 10.64 5.71 -0.34
CA GLY A 92 9.98 6.77 -1.10
C GLY A 92 9.20 6.23 -2.30
N GLY A 93 9.74 5.23 -3.01
CA GLY A 93 9.05 4.55 -4.10
C GLY A 93 7.77 3.84 -3.64
N TYR A 94 7.83 3.14 -2.51
CA TYR A 94 6.65 2.51 -1.90
C TYR A 94 5.60 3.56 -1.47
N PHE A 95 6.04 4.64 -0.84
CA PHE A 95 5.16 5.75 -0.45
C PHE A 95 4.49 6.41 -1.67
N HIS A 96 5.25 6.67 -2.73
CA HIS A 96 4.73 7.33 -3.94
C HIS A 96 3.73 6.44 -4.69
N MET A 97 3.95 5.14 -4.74
CA MET A 97 3.01 4.18 -5.33
C MET A 97 1.67 4.19 -4.58
N ASN A 98 1.69 4.29 -3.26
CA ASN A 98 0.49 4.37 -2.43
C ASN A 98 -0.22 5.74 -2.49
N GLN A 99 0.43 6.79 -3.02
CA GLN A 99 -0.19 8.12 -3.22
C GLN A 99 -0.99 8.25 -4.52
N GLN A 100 -0.95 7.28 -5.43
CA GLN A 100 -1.89 7.28 -6.56
C GLN A 100 -3.32 7.22 -6.02
N GLU A 101 -4.18 8.15 -6.44
CA GLU A 101 -5.49 8.40 -5.85
C GLU A 101 -6.32 7.14 -5.59
N HIS A 102 -6.42 6.24 -6.57
CA HIS A 102 -7.18 5.00 -6.43
C HIS A 102 -6.51 3.99 -5.49
N MET A 103 -5.18 3.89 -5.47
CA MET A 103 -4.45 3.01 -4.54
C MET A 103 -4.52 3.55 -3.12
N PHE A 104 -4.44 4.86 -2.96
CA PHE A 104 -4.62 5.52 -1.68
C PHE A 104 -6.04 5.32 -1.11
N ASN A 105 -7.06 5.47 -1.96
CA ASN A 105 -8.45 5.17 -1.58
C ASN A 105 -8.64 3.71 -1.22
N PHE A 106 -7.97 2.79 -1.93
CA PHE A 106 -7.99 1.38 -1.59
C PHE A 106 -7.37 1.10 -0.22
N TYR A 107 -6.19 1.66 0.03
CA TYR A 107 -5.55 1.58 1.34
C TYR A 107 -6.47 2.09 2.46
N LYS A 108 -7.06 3.27 2.31
CA LYS A 108 -8.03 3.83 3.28
C LYS A 108 -9.18 2.87 3.56
N VAL A 109 -9.77 2.29 2.52
CA VAL A 109 -10.92 1.38 2.66
C VAL A 109 -10.51 0.09 3.36
N ILE A 110 -9.46 -0.61 2.93
CA ILE A 110 -9.07 -1.88 3.55
C ILE A 110 -8.64 -1.70 5.00
N TYR A 111 -7.94 -0.60 5.32
CA TYR A 111 -7.51 -0.31 6.69
C TYR A 111 -8.67 0.06 7.62
N SER A 112 -9.66 0.79 7.14
CA SER A 112 -10.87 1.08 7.93
C SER A 112 -11.75 -0.16 8.15
N GLU A 113 -11.79 -1.08 7.18
CA GLU A 113 -12.66 -2.26 7.19
C GLU A 113 -12.01 -3.52 7.81
N ARG A 114 -10.67 -3.53 8.04
CA ARG A 114 -9.95 -4.73 8.49
C ARG A 114 -10.46 -5.36 9.80
N SER A 115 -11.05 -4.57 10.67
CA SER A 115 -11.64 -5.06 11.91
C SER A 115 -13.02 -5.69 11.75
N LEU A 116 -13.69 -5.46 10.62
CA LEU A 116 -15.07 -5.88 10.36
C LEU A 116 -15.15 -6.88 9.21
N SER A 117 -14.18 -6.87 8.29
CA SER A 117 -14.16 -7.69 7.07
C SER A 117 -12.97 -8.66 7.10
N PRO A 118 -13.20 -9.99 7.18
CA PRO A 118 -12.13 -10.98 7.08
C PRO A 118 -11.33 -10.88 5.79
N MET A 119 -11.96 -10.47 4.68
CA MET A 119 -11.28 -10.26 3.40
C MET A 119 -10.35 -9.07 3.45
N ALA A 120 -10.77 -7.92 4.02
CA ALA A 120 -9.90 -6.77 4.20
C ALA A 120 -8.73 -7.10 5.13
N ALA A 121 -8.96 -7.80 6.24
CA ALA A 121 -7.91 -8.28 7.14
C ALA A 121 -6.89 -9.16 6.42
N LYS A 122 -7.36 -10.11 5.60
CA LYS A 122 -6.48 -11.00 4.81
C LYS A 122 -5.60 -10.19 3.84
N ILE A 123 -6.16 -9.19 3.18
CA ILE A 123 -5.40 -8.32 2.27
C ILE A 123 -4.29 -7.59 3.04
N VAL A 124 -4.61 -7.00 4.19
CA VAL A 124 -3.63 -6.30 5.03
C VAL A 124 -2.49 -7.23 5.44
N VAL A 125 -2.80 -8.45 5.89
CA VAL A 125 -1.77 -9.45 6.25
C VAL A 125 -0.88 -9.78 5.05
N GLU A 126 -1.46 -10.10 3.89
CA GLU A 126 -0.70 -10.45 2.70
C GLU A 126 0.20 -9.31 2.20
N GLU A 127 -0.26 -8.06 2.23
CA GLU A 127 0.57 -6.91 1.84
C GLU A 127 1.68 -6.63 2.86
N THR A 128 1.39 -6.80 4.15
CA THR A 128 2.41 -6.68 5.22
C THR A 128 3.51 -7.75 5.06
N GLU A 129 3.14 -9.01 4.82
CA GLU A 129 4.11 -10.08 4.58
C GLU A 129 4.98 -9.82 3.33
N LYS A 130 4.39 -9.31 2.25
CA LYS A 130 5.16 -8.91 1.06
C LYS A 130 6.17 -7.81 1.37
N MET A 131 5.77 -6.80 2.13
CA MET A 131 6.65 -5.71 2.53
C MET A 131 7.81 -6.22 3.38
N ILE A 132 7.55 -7.08 4.37
CA ILE A 132 8.57 -7.71 5.22
C ILE A 132 9.55 -8.52 4.35
N ASN A 133 9.03 -9.36 3.45
CA ASN A 133 9.86 -10.20 2.58
C ASN A 133 10.71 -9.36 1.60
N ALA A 134 10.17 -8.29 1.03
CA ALA A 134 10.92 -7.39 0.16
C ALA A 134 12.05 -6.67 0.94
N THR A 135 11.76 -6.23 2.16
CA THR A 135 12.77 -5.60 3.05
C THR A 135 13.87 -6.59 3.42
N LYS A 136 13.50 -7.85 3.72
CA LYS A 136 14.45 -8.92 4.00
C LYS A 136 15.39 -9.16 2.82
N GLN A 137 14.87 -9.28 1.60
CA GLN A 137 15.69 -9.45 0.39
C GLN A 137 16.63 -8.26 0.17
N LEU A 138 16.14 -7.02 0.36
CA LEU A 138 16.95 -5.83 0.28
C LEU A 138 18.10 -5.84 1.31
N PHE A 139 17.84 -6.22 2.55
CA PHE A 139 18.85 -6.23 3.62
C PHE A 139 19.92 -7.30 3.40
N TYR A 140 19.54 -8.50 2.94
CA TYR A 140 20.52 -9.49 2.53
C TYR A 140 21.42 -8.98 1.39
N ALA A 141 20.82 -8.31 0.39
CA ALA A 141 21.59 -7.72 -0.69
C ALA A 141 22.50 -6.58 -0.20
N MET A 142 22.02 -5.69 0.67
CA MET A 142 22.85 -4.62 1.25
C MET A 142 24.03 -5.17 2.05
N GLN A 143 23.84 -6.27 2.77
CA GLN A 143 24.92 -6.93 3.52
C GLN A 143 25.96 -7.56 2.60
N VAL A 144 25.53 -8.26 1.53
CA VAL A 144 26.42 -8.83 0.51
C VAL A 144 27.26 -7.74 -0.18
N HIS A 145 26.66 -6.59 -0.45
CA HIS A 145 27.34 -5.44 -1.08
C HIS A 145 28.05 -4.51 -0.07
N GLN A 146 28.15 -4.91 1.20
CA GLN A 146 28.83 -4.16 2.27
C GLN A 146 28.30 -2.72 2.46
N LEU A 147 27.02 -2.49 2.22
CA LEU A 147 26.36 -1.20 2.49
C LEU A 147 25.96 -1.06 3.96
N LEU A 148 25.43 -2.14 4.55
CA LEU A 148 25.08 -2.25 5.97
C LEU A 148 25.44 -3.63 6.50
N HIS A 149 25.54 -3.76 7.83
CA HIS A 149 25.78 -5.03 8.52
C HIS A 149 24.67 -5.28 9.54
N PHE A 150 24.12 -6.49 9.53
CA PHE A 150 23.04 -6.90 10.44
C PHE A 150 23.44 -8.18 11.19
N ASN A 151 23.31 -8.16 12.52
CA ASN A 151 23.53 -9.37 13.35
C ASN A 151 22.44 -10.40 13.11
N ASP A 152 21.20 -9.96 12.95
CA ASP A 152 20.02 -10.77 12.59
C ASP A 152 19.24 -10.04 11.48
N PRO A 153 19.54 -10.33 10.20
CA PRO A 153 18.88 -9.65 9.08
C PRO A 153 17.37 -9.84 9.06
N ASP A 154 16.87 -11.00 9.51
CA ASP A 154 15.44 -11.33 9.47
C ASP A 154 14.65 -10.49 10.48
N MET A 155 15.10 -10.45 11.73
CA MET A 155 14.47 -9.63 12.76
C MET A 155 14.65 -8.14 12.51
N THR A 156 15.80 -7.75 11.97
CA THR A 156 16.05 -6.35 11.59
C THR A 156 15.12 -5.92 10.46
N ALA A 157 14.90 -6.77 9.45
CA ALA A 157 13.97 -6.48 8.36
C ALA A 157 12.52 -6.39 8.84
N LEU A 158 12.09 -7.31 9.72
CA LEU A 158 10.77 -7.24 10.36
C LEU A 158 10.59 -5.92 11.13
N SER A 159 11.53 -5.59 12.00
CA SER A 159 11.46 -4.37 12.82
C SER A 159 11.47 -3.11 11.97
N PHE A 160 12.32 -3.05 10.95
CA PHE A 160 12.39 -1.92 10.02
C PHE A 160 11.09 -1.74 9.24
N ALA A 161 10.59 -2.82 8.63
CA ALA A 161 9.37 -2.78 7.82
C ALA A 161 8.16 -2.29 8.66
N MET A 162 7.98 -2.83 9.87
CA MET A 162 6.90 -2.44 10.77
C MET A 162 7.05 -1.00 11.26
N THR A 163 8.29 -0.54 11.55
CA THR A 163 8.54 0.83 11.97
C THR A 163 8.28 1.82 10.84
N VAL A 164 8.78 1.54 9.63
CA VAL A 164 8.54 2.38 8.45
C VAL A 164 7.04 2.50 8.17
N HIS A 165 6.33 1.37 8.19
CA HIS A 165 4.87 1.37 8.00
C HIS A 165 4.15 2.22 9.05
N GLY A 166 4.47 2.03 10.33
CA GLY A 166 3.88 2.83 11.41
C GLY A 166 4.20 4.33 11.32
N LEU A 167 5.40 4.70 10.86
CA LEU A 167 5.77 6.11 10.62
C LEU A 167 5.04 6.70 9.41
N MET A 168 4.75 5.90 8.39
CA MET A 168 3.93 6.32 7.25
C MET A 168 2.48 6.57 7.69
N ASP A 169 1.89 5.66 8.46
CA ASP A 169 0.54 5.82 9.02
C ASP A 169 0.48 7.07 9.92
N TYR A 170 1.46 7.24 10.79
CA TYR A 170 1.56 8.44 11.65
C TYR A 170 1.62 9.74 10.84
N THR A 171 2.40 9.77 9.75
CA THR A 171 2.50 10.94 8.87
C THR A 171 1.15 11.24 8.19
N PHE A 172 0.46 10.18 7.76
CA PHE A 172 -0.88 10.29 7.18
C PHE A 172 -1.89 10.83 8.20
N ASP A 173 -1.88 10.30 9.43
CA ASP A 173 -2.77 10.75 10.49
C ASP A 173 -2.52 12.21 10.87
N GLN A 174 -1.25 12.62 10.93
CA GLN A 174 -0.88 14.02 11.18
C GLN A 174 -1.44 14.96 10.11
N THR A 175 -1.28 14.60 8.84
CA THR A 175 -1.82 15.39 7.72
C THR A 175 -3.34 15.51 7.80
N ASN A 176 -4.03 14.41 8.09
CA ASN A 176 -5.50 14.40 8.27
C ASN A 176 -5.96 15.22 9.49
N ALA A 177 -5.14 15.29 10.53
CA ALA A 177 -5.39 16.13 11.71
C ALA A 177 -5.06 17.62 11.49
N GLY A 178 -4.59 18.01 10.29
CA GLY A 178 -4.22 19.39 9.96
C GLY A 178 -2.87 19.83 10.50
N ASN A 179 -2.02 18.90 10.90
CA ASN A 179 -0.66 19.18 11.35
C ASN A 179 0.34 19.18 10.17
N GLU A 180 1.50 19.81 10.37
CA GLU A 180 2.60 19.73 9.41
C GLU A 180 3.16 18.29 9.33
N ALA A 181 3.61 17.91 8.13
CA ALA A 181 4.22 16.60 7.91
C ALA A 181 5.48 16.42 8.77
N SER A 182 5.62 15.28 9.39
CA SER A 182 6.73 14.94 10.27
C SER A 182 7.95 14.45 9.50
N ASN A 183 9.15 14.85 9.90
CA ASN A 183 10.41 14.33 9.37
C ASN A 183 10.86 13.02 10.04
N LYS A 184 10.04 12.44 10.93
CA LYS A 184 10.40 11.26 11.73
C LYS A 184 10.84 10.06 10.89
N LEU A 185 10.25 9.89 9.70
CA LEU A 185 10.65 8.79 8.79
C LEU A 185 12.08 8.97 8.31
N ASP A 186 12.46 10.16 7.84
CA ASP A 186 13.83 10.43 7.38
C ASP A 186 14.84 10.39 8.51
N ASP A 187 14.48 10.89 9.69
CA ASP A 187 15.31 10.81 10.89
C ASP A 187 15.53 9.36 11.33
N TYR A 188 14.49 8.52 11.25
CA TYR A 188 14.61 7.08 11.48
C TYR A 188 15.55 6.41 10.49
N LEU A 189 15.44 6.71 9.19
CA LEU A 189 16.33 6.13 8.17
C LEU A 189 17.80 6.50 8.40
N LYS A 190 18.08 7.76 8.77
CA LYS A 190 19.44 8.22 9.12
C LYS A 190 19.99 7.47 10.34
N TRP A 191 19.19 7.41 11.41
CA TRP A 191 19.55 6.67 12.62
C TRP A 191 19.79 5.20 12.31
N PHE A 192 18.89 4.55 11.58
CA PHE A 192 19.01 3.14 11.23
C PHE A 192 20.28 2.83 10.44
N CYS A 193 20.66 3.66 9.47
CA CYS A 193 21.91 3.50 8.73
C CYS A 193 23.12 3.61 9.64
N LYS A 194 23.12 4.58 10.55
CA LYS A 194 24.23 4.79 11.50
C LYS A 194 24.42 3.60 12.45
N GLU A 195 23.33 3.04 12.98
CA GLU A 195 23.40 1.90 13.91
C GLU A 195 23.86 0.59 13.25
N ASN A 196 23.71 0.49 11.92
CA ASN A 196 24.02 -0.71 11.15
C ASN A 196 25.20 -0.50 10.17
N GLU A 197 26.03 0.51 10.41
CA GLU A 197 27.20 0.81 9.59
C GLU A 197 28.21 -0.36 9.59
N VAL A 198 28.79 -0.65 8.43
CA VAL A 198 29.89 -1.63 8.30
C VAL A 198 31.11 -1.05 9.01
N LYS A 199 31.59 -1.73 10.05
CA LYS A 199 32.78 -1.32 10.84
C LYS A 199 34.08 -1.76 10.19
#